data_e2da72d643d93aa23289fd88808a44d5
#
_entry.id   e2da72d643d93aa23289fd88808a44d5
#
_cell.length_a   1.000
_cell.length_b   1.000
_cell.length_c   1.000
_cell.angle_alpha   90.00
_cell.angle_beta   90.00
_cell.angle_gamma   90.00
#
_symmetry.space_group_name_H-M   'P 1'
#
loop_
_entity.id
_entity.type
_entity.pdbx_description
1 polymer ?
#
loop_
_entity_poly.entity_id
_entity_poly.type
_entity_poly.pdbx_seq_one_letter_code
_entity_poly.pdbx_strand_id
1 'polypeptide(L)'
;MGWKIGGVLSALLAVLAALITLTTADEYKTGIEWVIALIFVLLAVLCFWRAAKAGARKKAKRAGAQQAFMTDQELEQIQAGVLPVLPGVPVVLGEGEVAHFFGPARRYITKTKAVGRTGSGGGVSVRVAKGVSLRTGGGASQTVYNDVTDSFVGQVILTNRRIVFLAKQNGFDCKLDAISAITPEGDRLMIQAGAKTYRLTVDRQGHFAKALDMVVRK
;
A
#
# COMPACT_ATOMS: atom_id res chain seq x y z
N MET A 1 -14.40 4.23 -1.54
CA MET A 1 -15.28 5.34 -1.12
C MET A 1 -16.75 5.08 -1.43
N GLY A 2 -17.14 4.37 -2.47
CA GLY A 2 -18.53 4.15 -2.90
C GLY A 2 -19.49 3.43 -1.95
N TRP A 3 -19.00 2.64 -1.00
CA TRP A 3 -19.88 1.84 -0.10
C TRP A 3 -20.45 2.61 1.09
N LYS A 4 -19.83 3.73 1.48
CA LYS A 4 -20.40 4.62 2.51
C LYS A 4 -21.55 5.45 1.95
N ILE A 5 -21.50 5.77 0.67
CA ILE A 5 -22.55 6.52 -0.04
C ILE A 5 -23.79 5.65 -0.21
N GLY A 6 -23.66 4.36 -0.51
CA GLY A 6 -24.79 3.43 -0.64
C GLY A 6 -25.59 3.23 0.66
N GLY A 7 -24.90 3.17 1.82
CA GLY A 7 -25.57 3.04 3.12
C GLY A 7 -26.34 4.29 3.54
N VAL A 8 -25.82 5.46 3.23
CA VAL A 8 -26.50 6.74 3.52
C VAL A 8 -27.69 6.93 2.58
N LEU A 9 -27.56 6.56 1.31
CA LEU A 9 -28.64 6.65 0.33
C LEU A 9 -29.81 5.71 0.66
N SER A 10 -29.52 4.48 1.11
CA SER A 10 -30.56 3.53 1.52
C SER A 10 -31.27 3.96 2.81
N ALA A 11 -30.57 4.57 3.75
CA ALA A 11 -31.17 5.12 4.97
C ALA A 11 -32.06 6.33 4.66
N LEU A 12 -31.65 7.23 3.75
CA LEU A 12 -32.44 8.35 3.27
C LEU A 12 -33.70 7.89 2.55
N LEU A 13 -33.62 6.89 1.69
CA LEU A 13 -34.77 6.30 1.00
C LEU A 13 -35.75 5.63 1.98
N ALA A 14 -35.25 4.96 3.02
CA ALA A 14 -36.12 4.36 4.04
C ALA A 14 -36.87 5.43 4.86
N VAL A 15 -36.20 6.55 5.21
CA VAL A 15 -36.83 7.69 5.90
C VAL A 15 -37.86 8.36 4.99
N LEU A 16 -37.56 8.52 3.71
CA LEU A 16 -38.49 9.11 2.74
C LEU A 16 -39.74 8.23 2.54
N ALA A 17 -39.57 6.92 2.45
CA ALA A 17 -40.67 5.96 2.36
C ALA A 17 -41.54 5.98 3.63
N ALA A 18 -40.96 6.06 4.81
CA ALA A 18 -41.69 6.18 6.07
C ALA A 18 -42.44 7.50 6.19
N LEU A 19 -41.90 8.62 5.69
CA LEU A 19 -42.58 9.92 5.63
C LEU A 19 -43.77 9.91 4.68
N ILE A 20 -43.64 9.29 3.52
CA ILE A 20 -44.73 9.16 2.53
C ILE A 20 -45.87 8.32 3.11
N THR A 21 -45.56 7.22 3.82
CA THR A 21 -46.64 6.41 4.45
C THR A 21 -47.36 7.11 5.60
N LEU A 22 -46.69 8.04 6.29
CA LEU A 22 -47.29 8.84 7.36
C LEU A 22 -48.14 10.00 6.85
N THR A 23 -47.89 10.50 5.64
CA THR A 23 -48.58 11.65 5.04
C THR A 23 -49.73 11.27 4.12
N THR A 24 -49.83 9.99 3.72
CA THR A 24 -50.95 9.52 2.89
C THR A 24 -52.24 9.39 3.73
N ALA A 25 -53.32 9.95 3.22
CA ALA A 25 -54.63 9.91 3.88
C ALA A 25 -55.13 8.47 4.10
N ASP A 26 -55.78 8.22 5.24
CA ASP A 26 -56.18 6.88 5.70
C ASP A 26 -57.05 6.08 4.70
N GLU A 27 -57.71 6.75 3.79
CA GLU A 27 -58.59 6.14 2.78
C GLU A 27 -57.87 5.29 1.71
N TYR A 28 -56.52 5.48 1.54
CA TYR A 28 -55.72 4.78 0.54
C TYR A 28 -54.76 3.75 1.13
N LYS A 29 -54.77 3.48 2.43
CA LYS A 29 -53.85 2.50 3.09
C LYS A 29 -54.27 1.07 2.77
N THR A 30 -53.85 0.57 1.62
CA THR A 30 -53.82 -0.87 1.37
C THR A 30 -52.66 -1.46 2.16
N GLY A 31 -52.87 -2.58 2.91
CA GLY A 31 -51.85 -3.19 3.77
C GLY A 31 -50.50 -3.56 3.11
N ILE A 32 -50.43 -3.41 1.80
CA ILE A 32 -49.23 -3.60 0.96
C ILE A 32 -48.13 -2.56 1.27
N GLU A 33 -48.48 -1.33 1.64
CA GLU A 33 -47.51 -0.26 1.94
C GLU A 33 -46.67 -0.57 3.18
N TRP A 34 -47.29 -1.15 4.21
CA TRP A 34 -46.58 -1.59 5.41
C TRP A 34 -45.60 -2.73 5.14
N VAL A 35 -45.95 -3.63 4.23
CA VAL A 35 -45.09 -4.74 3.83
C VAL A 35 -43.86 -4.21 3.09
N ILE A 36 -44.05 -3.24 2.20
CA ILE A 36 -42.95 -2.59 1.46
C ILE A 36 -42.02 -1.85 2.43
N ALA A 37 -42.55 -1.07 3.37
CA ALA A 37 -41.79 -0.36 4.38
C ALA A 37 -40.95 -1.33 5.23
N LEU A 38 -41.54 -2.47 5.64
CA LEU A 38 -40.87 -3.51 6.42
C LEU A 38 -39.72 -4.16 5.66
N ILE A 39 -39.88 -4.40 4.36
CA ILE A 39 -38.82 -4.92 3.48
C ILE A 39 -37.66 -3.95 3.39
N PHE A 40 -37.93 -2.65 3.23
CA PHE A 40 -36.87 -1.63 3.18
C PHE A 40 -36.10 -1.51 4.50
N VAL A 41 -36.78 -1.58 5.64
CA VAL A 41 -36.14 -1.59 6.96
C VAL A 41 -35.25 -2.83 7.12
N LEU A 42 -35.72 -4.01 6.75
CA LEU A 42 -34.93 -5.24 6.78
C LEU A 42 -33.69 -5.17 5.89
N LEU A 43 -33.83 -4.63 4.68
CA LEU A 43 -32.69 -4.41 3.78
C LEU A 43 -31.67 -3.41 4.35
N ALA A 44 -32.13 -2.33 4.96
CA ALA A 44 -31.27 -1.35 5.60
C ALA A 44 -30.49 -1.97 6.78
N VAL A 45 -31.14 -2.76 7.64
CA VAL A 45 -30.51 -3.46 8.75
C VAL A 45 -29.48 -4.49 8.24
N LEU A 46 -29.80 -5.24 7.20
CA LEU A 46 -28.88 -6.19 6.56
C LEU A 46 -27.65 -5.50 5.96
N CYS A 47 -27.82 -4.38 5.29
CA CYS A 47 -26.72 -3.58 4.75
C CYS A 47 -25.84 -3.02 5.86
N PHE A 48 -26.42 -2.52 6.94
CA PHE A 48 -25.69 -2.00 8.08
C PHE A 48 -24.90 -3.11 8.81
N TRP A 49 -25.51 -4.27 8.99
CA TRP A 49 -24.86 -5.44 9.61
C TRP A 49 -23.68 -5.96 8.78
N ARG A 50 -23.81 -6.02 7.45
CA ARG A 50 -22.71 -6.37 6.55
C ARG A 50 -21.59 -5.32 6.57
N ALA A 51 -21.92 -4.04 6.63
CA ALA A 51 -20.93 -2.96 6.71
C ALA A 51 -20.16 -3.00 8.05
N ALA A 52 -20.86 -3.22 9.17
CA ALA A 52 -20.26 -3.37 10.50
C ALA A 52 -19.31 -4.60 10.55
N LYS A 53 -19.75 -5.73 9.99
CA LYS A 53 -18.95 -6.97 9.94
C LYS A 53 -17.70 -6.83 9.05
N ALA A 54 -17.78 -6.06 7.94
CA ALA A 54 -16.64 -5.75 7.09
C ALA A 54 -15.64 -4.81 7.77
N GLY A 55 -16.14 -3.85 8.57
CA GLY A 55 -15.31 -2.96 9.40
C GLY A 55 -14.56 -3.71 10.49
N ALA A 56 -15.26 -4.61 11.20
CA ALA A 56 -14.67 -5.44 12.25
C ALA A 56 -13.57 -6.37 11.69
N ARG A 57 -13.79 -6.99 10.51
CA ARG A 57 -12.76 -7.82 9.84
C ARG A 57 -11.52 -7.01 9.43
N LYS A 58 -11.67 -5.76 9.00
CA LYS A 58 -10.53 -4.88 8.69
C LYS A 58 -9.78 -4.49 9.96
N LYS A 59 -10.49 -4.23 11.06
CA LYS A 59 -9.90 -3.90 12.36
C LYS A 59 -9.14 -5.08 12.96
N ALA A 60 -9.72 -6.30 12.89
CA ALA A 60 -9.07 -7.53 13.33
C ALA A 60 -7.82 -7.87 12.50
N LYS A 61 -7.86 -7.68 11.16
CA LYS A 61 -6.66 -7.85 10.32
C LYS A 61 -5.56 -6.83 10.64
N ARG A 62 -5.92 -5.60 11.02
CA ARG A 62 -4.95 -4.57 11.44
C ARG A 62 -4.38 -4.89 12.81
N ALA A 63 -5.19 -5.32 13.76
CA ALA A 63 -4.75 -5.72 15.10
C ALA A 63 -3.84 -6.96 15.06
N GLY A 64 -4.16 -7.96 14.25
CA GLY A 64 -3.31 -9.14 14.07
C GLY A 64 -1.97 -8.82 13.37
N ALA A 65 -1.93 -7.79 12.52
CA ALA A 65 -0.69 -7.31 11.92
C ALA A 65 0.16 -6.46 12.90
N GLN A 66 -0.45 -5.87 13.92
CA GLN A 66 0.26 -5.08 14.95
C GLN A 66 0.87 -5.94 16.07
N GLN A 67 0.45 -7.19 16.21
CA GLN A 67 0.81 -8.05 17.34
C GLN A 67 2.21 -8.69 17.21
N ALA A 68 2.94 -8.42 16.15
CA ALA A 68 4.20 -9.06 15.84
C ALA A 68 5.43 -8.13 15.84
N PHE A 69 5.28 -6.86 16.18
CA PHE A 69 6.40 -5.93 16.21
C PHE A 69 7.10 -5.92 17.58
N MET A 70 8.32 -5.44 17.58
CA MET A 70 9.15 -5.33 18.78
C MET A 70 8.46 -4.56 19.90
N THR A 71 8.67 -5.04 21.12
CA THR A 71 8.23 -4.37 22.36
C THR A 71 9.16 -3.19 22.69
N ASP A 72 8.69 -2.29 23.52
CA ASP A 72 9.50 -1.14 23.97
C ASP A 72 10.76 -1.61 24.74
N GLN A 73 10.68 -2.71 25.51
CA GLN A 73 11.81 -3.31 26.19
C GLN A 73 12.91 -3.81 25.24
N GLU A 74 12.52 -4.46 24.14
CA GLU A 74 13.47 -4.92 23.12
C GLU A 74 14.15 -3.76 22.40
N LEU A 75 13.44 -2.64 22.24
CA LEU A 75 14.00 -1.43 21.65
C LEU A 75 14.97 -0.73 22.61
N GLU A 76 14.68 -0.70 23.90
CA GLU A 76 15.60 -0.21 24.92
C GLU A 76 16.87 -1.05 25.00
N GLN A 77 16.79 -2.38 24.84
CA GLN A 77 17.96 -3.25 24.73
C GLN A 77 18.86 -2.83 23.57
N ILE A 78 18.29 -2.54 22.40
CA ILE A 78 19.08 -2.03 21.27
C ILE A 78 19.76 -0.70 21.63
N GLN A 79 19.05 0.20 22.33
CA GLN A 79 19.64 1.45 22.78
C GLN A 79 20.76 1.24 23.80
N ALA A 80 20.64 0.24 24.64
CA ALA A 80 21.69 -0.15 25.60
C ALA A 80 22.88 -0.88 24.93
N GLY A 81 22.82 -1.16 23.62
CA GLY A 81 23.87 -1.86 22.90
C GLY A 81 23.77 -3.39 23.00
N VAL A 82 22.61 -3.92 23.34
CA VAL A 82 22.33 -5.35 23.41
C VAL A 82 21.39 -5.74 22.27
N LEU A 83 21.77 -6.75 21.49
CA LEU A 83 20.92 -7.27 20.41
C LEU A 83 19.87 -8.23 20.99
N PRO A 84 18.58 -7.92 20.94
CA PRO A 84 17.53 -8.83 21.37
C PRO A 84 17.43 -10.02 20.42
N VAL A 85 16.92 -11.14 20.93
CA VAL A 85 16.59 -12.33 20.15
C VAL A 85 15.07 -12.39 20.03
N LEU A 86 14.59 -12.25 18.79
CA LEU A 86 13.16 -12.19 18.51
C LEU A 86 12.65 -13.57 18.05
N PRO A 87 11.86 -14.26 18.87
CA PRO A 87 11.20 -15.50 18.45
C PRO A 87 9.97 -15.18 17.58
N GLY A 88 9.67 -16.05 16.63
CA GLY A 88 8.37 -16.01 15.92
C GLY A 88 8.24 -14.95 14.84
N VAL A 89 9.34 -14.50 14.24
CA VAL A 89 9.28 -13.62 13.06
C VAL A 89 8.69 -14.35 11.85
N PRO A 90 7.94 -13.67 10.96
CA PRO A 90 7.25 -14.28 9.82
C PRO A 90 8.20 -14.64 8.66
N VAL A 91 9.39 -15.12 8.96
CA VAL A 91 10.41 -15.54 8.00
C VAL A 91 10.99 -16.88 8.43
N VAL A 92 11.27 -17.74 7.48
CA VAL A 92 11.98 -18.99 7.75
C VAL A 92 13.44 -18.65 8.00
N LEU A 93 13.87 -18.85 9.24
CA LEU A 93 15.26 -18.67 9.66
C LEU A 93 16.07 -19.92 9.34
N GLY A 94 17.29 -19.72 8.87
CA GLY A 94 18.25 -20.80 8.67
C GLY A 94 18.81 -21.32 10.00
N GLU A 95 19.58 -22.41 9.94
CA GLU A 95 20.27 -22.94 11.11
C GLU A 95 21.26 -21.91 11.70
N GLY A 96 21.10 -21.58 12.98
CA GLY A 96 21.87 -20.54 13.66
C GLY A 96 21.54 -19.10 13.23
N GLU A 97 20.48 -18.90 12.44
CA GLU A 97 19.99 -17.56 12.10
C GLU A 97 19.03 -17.05 13.17
N VAL A 98 19.28 -15.83 13.66
CA VAL A 98 18.51 -15.18 14.72
C VAL A 98 18.05 -13.81 14.26
N ALA A 99 16.80 -13.45 14.53
CA ALA A 99 16.29 -12.13 14.26
C ALA A 99 16.54 -11.18 15.43
N HIS A 100 16.98 -9.96 15.12
CA HIS A 100 17.35 -8.92 16.08
C HIS A 100 16.48 -7.67 15.96
N PHE A 101 15.82 -7.47 14.82
CA PHE A 101 14.89 -6.37 14.64
C PHE A 101 13.71 -6.82 13.77
N PHE A 102 12.52 -6.36 14.14
CA PHE A 102 11.29 -6.58 13.37
C PHE A 102 10.37 -5.36 13.50
N GLY A 103 10.06 -4.72 12.39
CA GLY A 103 9.23 -3.52 12.41
C GLY A 103 8.59 -3.19 11.06
N PRO A 104 7.62 -2.27 11.07
CA PRO A 104 7.01 -1.77 9.85
C PRO A 104 8.01 -0.92 9.06
N ALA A 105 7.98 -1.10 7.75
CA ALA A 105 8.85 -0.36 6.86
C ALA A 105 8.16 -0.05 5.53
N ARG A 106 8.72 0.91 4.80
CA ARG A 106 8.31 1.28 3.46
C ARG A 106 9.51 1.30 2.53
N ARG A 107 9.41 0.59 1.42
CA ARG A 107 10.43 0.57 0.37
C ARG A 107 10.05 1.54 -0.74
N TYR A 108 11.05 2.26 -1.25
CA TYR A 108 10.93 3.15 -2.40
C TYR A 108 11.71 2.61 -3.59
N ILE A 109 11.08 2.61 -4.76
CA ILE A 109 11.69 2.20 -6.02
C ILE A 109 11.47 3.31 -7.02
N THR A 110 12.54 3.97 -7.45
CA THR A 110 12.50 4.95 -8.52
C THR A 110 12.74 4.25 -9.84
N LYS A 111 11.85 4.49 -10.80
CA LYS A 111 11.94 3.98 -12.17
C LYS A 111 11.77 5.11 -13.14
N THR A 112 12.67 5.21 -14.09
CA THR A 112 12.53 6.13 -15.22
C THR A 112 11.47 5.60 -16.16
N LYS A 113 10.36 6.30 -16.30
CA LYS A 113 9.26 5.95 -17.20
C LYS A 113 9.14 6.97 -18.32
N ALA A 114 8.87 6.50 -19.52
CA ALA A 114 8.49 7.37 -20.63
C ALA A 114 7.11 7.97 -20.32
N VAL A 115 7.03 9.29 -20.14
CA VAL A 115 5.81 10.02 -19.77
C VAL A 115 5.14 10.70 -20.95
N GLY A 116 5.82 10.81 -22.09
CA GLY A 116 5.29 11.43 -23.27
C GLY A 116 6.25 11.38 -24.45
N ARG A 117 5.77 11.80 -25.59
CA ARG A 117 6.59 12.08 -26.77
C ARG A 117 6.36 13.52 -27.17
N THR A 118 7.43 14.28 -27.26
CA THR A 118 7.40 15.61 -27.84
C THR A 118 7.91 15.47 -29.27
N GLY A 119 7.08 15.81 -30.24
CA GLY A 119 7.47 15.83 -31.64
C GLY A 119 6.85 17.03 -32.34
N SER A 120 7.62 17.76 -33.10
CA SER A 120 7.10 18.70 -34.08
C SER A 120 7.23 18.01 -35.45
N GLY A 121 6.09 17.69 -36.05
CA GLY A 121 6.02 17.17 -37.40
C GLY A 121 5.16 18.10 -38.24
N GLY A 122 5.76 18.87 -39.13
CA GLY A 122 5.08 19.53 -40.21
C GLY A 122 5.19 18.64 -41.46
N GLY A 123 4.07 18.11 -41.93
CA GLY A 123 4.03 17.33 -43.15
C GLY A 123 2.91 17.79 -44.05
N VAL A 124 3.21 18.05 -45.31
CA VAL A 124 2.22 18.31 -46.35
C VAL A 124 1.91 17.00 -47.06
N SER A 125 0.65 16.62 -47.02
CA SER A 125 0.17 15.45 -47.82
C SER A 125 -0.56 15.96 -49.02
N VAL A 126 -0.02 15.71 -50.19
CA VAL A 126 -0.66 16.06 -51.48
C VAL A 126 -1.21 14.79 -52.11
N ARG A 127 -2.49 14.78 -52.40
CA ARG A 127 -3.15 13.68 -53.13
C ARG A 127 -2.90 13.88 -54.60
N VAL A 128 -2.09 13.02 -55.23
CA VAL A 128 -1.68 13.12 -56.64
C VAL A 128 -2.58 12.31 -57.60
N ALA A 129 -3.26 11.27 -57.08
CA ALA A 129 -4.23 10.47 -57.84
C ALA A 129 -5.16 9.74 -56.87
N LYS A 130 -6.24 9.12 -57.42
CA LYS A 130 -7.19 8.33 -56.64
C LYS A 130 -6.45 7.12 -56.00
N GLY A 131 -6.20 7.19 -54.68
CA GLY A 131 -5.49 6.14 -53.92
C GLY A 131 -3.99 6.36 -53.71
N VAL A 132 -3.39 7.43 -54.28
CA VAL A 132 -1.97 7.74 -54.13
C VAL A 132 -1.81 9.11 -53.44
N SER A 133 -1.19 9.13 -52.28
CA SER A 133 -0.81 10.36 -51.59
C SER A 133 0.70 10.40 -51.38
N LEU A 134 1.34 11.49 -51.79
CA LEU A 134 2.72 11.78 -51.45
C LEU A 134 2.73 12.50 -50.10
N ARG A 135 3.47 11.95 -49.16
CA ARG A 135 3.76 12.60 -47.88
C ARG A 135 5.22 13.06 -47.84
N THR A 136 5.43 14.36 -47.77
CA THR A 136 6.74 14.92 -47.53
C THR A 136 6.70 15.57 -46.16
N GLY A 137 7.47 15.05 -45.23
CA GLY A 137 7.58 15.62 -43.90
C GLY A 137 8.52 14.79 -43.04
N GLY A 138 9.52 15.40 -42.47
CA GLY A 138 10.38 14.84 -41.46
C GLY A 138 9.88 15.27 -40.08
N GLY A 139 9.61 14.34 -39.19
CA GLY A 139 9.25 14.58 -37.82
C GLY A 139 10.31 14.01 -36.90
N ALA A 140 10.98 14.83 -36.10
CA ALA A 140 11.78 14.37 -34.97
C ALA A 140 10.87 14.18 -33.77
N SER A 141 10.76 12.96 -33.28
CA SER A 141 10.02 12.71 -32.03
C SER A 141 11.02 12.30 -30.94
N GLN A 142 11.02 13.04 -29.85
CA GLN A 142 11.84 12.74 -28.69
C GLN A 142 10.95 12.20 -27.57
N THR A 143 11.33 11.04 -27.02
CA THR A 143 10.63 10.48 -25.86
C THR A 143 11.09 11.21 -24.61
N VAL A 144 10.15 11.77 -23.88
CA VAL A 144 10.41 12.41 -22.58
C VAL A 144 10.31 11.37 -21.49
N TYR A 145 11.37 11.24 -20.70
CA TYR A 145 11.44 10.34 -19.57
C TYR A 145 11.29 11.13 -18.28
N ASN A 146 10.59 10.57 -17.30
CA ASN A 146 10.49 11.13 -15.96
C ASN A 146 10.69 10.04 -14.92
N ASP A 147 11.31 10.40 -13.80
CA ASP A 147 11.53 9.49 -12.69
C ASP A 147 10.29 9.43 -11.81
N VAL A 148 9.70 8.24 -11.73
CA VAL A 148 8.54 7.97 -10.89
C VAL A 148 8.97 7.09 -9.73
N THR A 149 8.73 7.56 -8.52
CA THR A 149 9.02 6.81 -7.29
C THR A 149 7.76 6.14 -6.78
N ASP A 150 7.74 4.82 -6.86
CA ASP A 150 6.70 3.96 -6.29
C ASP A 150 7.07 3.61 -4.84
N SER A 151 6.09 3.55 -3.93
CA SER A 151 6.29 3.16 -2.53
C SER A 151 5.52 1.89 -2.18
N PHE A 152 6.18 0.97 -1.49
CA PHE A 152 5.64 -0.34 -1.09
C PHE A 152 5.69 -0.47 0.42
N VAL A 153 4.53 -0.66 1.03
CA VAL A 153 4.40 -0.87 2.48
C VAL A 153 4.64 -2.35 2.79
N GLY A 154 5.45 -2.60 3.80
CA GLY A 154 5.82 -3.94 4.24
C GLY A 154 6.39 -3.93 5.65
N GLN A 155 7.18 -4.93 5.94
CA GLN A 155 7.85 -5.17 7.21
C GLN A 155 9.32 -5.46 6.94
N VAL A 156 10.20 -4.93 7.78
CA VAL A 156 11.63 -5.25 7.72
C VAL A 156 12.01 -6.13 8.89
N ILE A 157 12.81 -7.14 8.60
CA ILE A 157 13.40 -8.04 9.57
C ILE A 157 14.92 -7.99 9.38
N LEU A 158 15.64 -7.74 10.46
CA LEU A 158 17.08 -7.82 10.49
C LEU A 158 17.46 -9.10 11.24
N THR A 159 18.24 -9.94 10.60
CA THR A 159 18.84 -11.11 11.22
C THR A 159 20.36 -10.93 11.35
N ASN A 160 21.01 -11.87 12.01
CA ASN A 160 22.50 -11.92 12.06
C ASN A 160 23.16 -12.26 10.70
N ARG A 161 22.36 -12.53 9.63
CA ARG A 161 22.88 -12.92 8.30
C ARG A 161 22.34 -12.07 7.15
N ARG A 162 21.13 -11.51 7.29
CA ARG A 162 20.47 -10.81 6.18
C ARG A 162 19.44 -9.79 6.66
N ILE A 163 19.08 -8.88 5.75
CA ILE A 163 17.94 -8.00 5.88
C ILE A 163 16.84 -8.52 4.95
N VAL A 164 15.66 -8.78 5.49
CA VAL A 164 14.49 -9.22 4.72
C VAL A 164 13.43 -8.14 4.75
N PHE A 165 12.95 -7.73 3.59
CA PHE A 165 11.80 -6.85 3.48
C PHE A 165 10.62 -7.65 2.94
N LEU A 166 9.63 -7.88 3.78
CA LEU A 166 8.41 -8.58 3.45
C LEU A 166 7.35 -7.59 3.01
N ALA A 167 6.91 -7.70 1.76
CA ALA A 167 5.81 -6.91 1.22
C ALA A 167 5.00 -7.75 0.23
N LYS A 168 3.78 -7.32 -0.06
CA LYS A 168 2.93 -7.96 -1.06
C LYS A 168 3.58 -7.96 -2.46
N GLN A 169 4.33 -6.90 -2.74
CA GLN A 169 5.06 -6.70 -3.98
C GLN A 169 6.43 -6.11 -3.68
N ASN A 170 7.42 -6.43 -4.50
CA ASN A 170 8.77 -5.88 -4.38
C ASN A 170 9.42 -6.13 -3.02
N GLY A 171 9.15 -7.29 -2.38
CA GLY A 171 9.96 -7.78 -1.27
C GLY A 171 11.41 -8.01 -1.71
N PHE A 172 12.32 -8.07 -0.75
CA PHE A 172 13.71 -8.46 -1.03
C PHE A 172 14.33 -9.17 0.17
N ASP A 173 15.39 -9.89 -0.14
CA ASP A 173 16.30 -10.53 0.81
C ASP A 173 17.71 -10.06 0.45
N CYS A 174 18.44 -9.53 1.41
CA CYS A 174 19.78 -8.98 1.21
C CYS A 174 20.70 -9.51 2.30
N LYS A 175 21.70 -10.31 1.92
CA LYS A 175 22.73 -10.79 2.84
C LYS A 175 23.55 -9.63 3.38
N LEU A 176 23.92 -9.67 4.65
CA LEU A 176 24.73 -8.62 5.28
C LEU A 176 26.09 -8.49 4.63
N ASP A 177 26.70 -9.61 4.26
CA ASP A 177 28.00 -9.65 3.58
C ASP A 177 28.00 -8.94 2.21
N ALA A 178 26.83 -8.80 1.59
CA ALA A 178 26.69 -8.10 0.32
C ALA A 178 26.57 -6.58 0.48
N ILE A 179 26.36 -6.09 1.70
CA ILE A 179 26.16 -4.66 1.97
C ILE A 179 27.51 -3.94 1.91
N SER A 180 27.64 -3.01 0.98
CA SER A 180 28.82 -2.18 0.80
C SER A 180 28.74 -0.82 1.48
N ALA A 181 27.51 -0.27 1.62
CA ALA A 181 27.30 1.02 2.27
C ALA A 181 25.89 1.16 2.83
N ILE A 182 25.77 1.91 3.93
CA ILE A 182 24.51 2.28 4.56
C ILE A 182 24.55 3.79 4.77
N THR A 183 23.68 4.51 4.10
CA THR A 183 23.66 5.97 4.14
C THR A 183 22.28 6.47 4.57
N PRO A 184 22.18 7.26 5.64
CA PRO A 184 20.94 7.93 6.00
C PRO A 184 20.65 9.06 4.99
N GLU A 185 19.44 9.10 4.45
CA GLU A 185 18.96 10.09 3.49
C GLU A 185 17.67 10.73 4.05
N GLY A 186 17.81 11.66 5.00
CA GLY A 186 16.68 12.26 5.72
C GLY A 186 15.92 11.22 6.54
N ASP A 187 14.64 11.02 6.20
CA ASP A 187 13.76 10.00 6.81
C ASP A 187 13.94 8.60 6.22
N ARG A 188 14.88 8.44 5.30
CA ARG A 188 15.14 7.19 4.59
C ARG A 188 16.52 6.65 4.90
N LEU A 189 16.63 5.36 4.77
CA LEU A 189 17.89 4.63 4.84
C LEU A 189 18.16 4.06 3.46
N MET A 190 19.30 4.40 2.89
CA MET A 190 19.79 3.84 1.65
C MET A 190 20.80 2.73 1.97
N ILE A 191 20.51 1.52 1.54
CA ILE A 191 21.35 0.34 1.70
C ILE A 191 21.87 -0.05 0.32
N GLN A 192 23.17 -0.01 0.14
CA GLN A 192 23.82 -0.44 -1.08
C GLN A 192 24.37 -1.85 -0.91
N ALA A 193 23.98 -2.75 -1.81
CA ALA A 193 24.41 -4.13 -1.80
C ALA A 193 24.79 -4.57 -3.23
N GLY A 194 26.08 -4.55 -3.51
CA GLY A 194 26.61 -4.75 -4.85
C GLY A 194 26.01 -3.73 -5.83
N ALA A 195 25.42 -4.21 -6.93
CA ALA A 195 24.76 -3.36 -7.94
C ALA A 195 23.33 -2.89 -7.56
N LYS A 196 22.82 -3.32 -6.41
CA LYS A 196 21.44 -3.01 -6.00
C LYS A 196 21.43 -1.96 -4.89
N THR A 197 20.53 -1.00 -5.00
CA THR A 197 20.29 0.01 -3.96
C THR A 197 18.86 -0.15 -3.42
N TYR A 198 18.74 -0.25 -2.12
CA TYR A 198 17.46 -0.35 -1.42
C TYR A 198 17.24 0.94 -0.62
N ARG A 199 16.14 1.63 -0.87
CA ARG A 199 15.70 2.80 -0.10
C ARG A 199 14.53 2.42 0.77
N LEU A 200 14.69 2.58 2.08
CA LEU A 200 13.69 2.19 3.09
C LEU A 200 13.45 3.35 4.04
N THR A 201 12.19 3.58 4.40
CA THR A 201 11.84 4.24 5.67
C THR A 201 11.41 3.15 6.63
N VAL A 202 12.05 3.09 7.78
CA VAL A 202 11.75 2.11 8.83
C VAL A 202 11.15 2.86 10.01
N ASP A 203 10.08 2.34 10.57
CA ASP A 203 9.59 2.87 11.84
C ASP A 203 10.67 2.69 12.90
N ARG A 204 10.89 3.74 13.73
CA ARG A 204 12.00 3.76 14.69
C ARG A 204 13.37 3.55 14.05
N GLN A 205 13.62 4.26 12.96
CA GLN A 205 14.84 4.17 12.13
C GLN A 205 16.15 4.20 12.93
N GLY A 206 16.22 5.00 14.00
CA GLY A 206 17.42 5.05 14.86
C GLY A 206 17.76 3.72 15.51
N HIS A 207 16.74 2.97 15.99
CA HIS A 207 16.96 1.64 16.58
C HIS A 207 17.36 0.63 15.52
N PHE A 208 16.72 0.68 14.33
CA PHE A 208 17.10 -0.19 13.22
C PHE A 208 18.54 0.04 12.76
N ALA A 209 18.93 1.31 12.59
CA ALA A 209 20.28 1.67 12.17
C ALA A 209 21.32 1.21 13.20
N LYS A 210 21.04 1.39 14.50
CA LYS A 210 21.91 0.93 15.57
C LYS A 210 22.01 -0.60 15.64
N ALA A 211 20.89 -1.32 15.52
CA ALA A 211 20.90 -2.78 15.46
C ALA A 211 21.69 -3.28 14.26
N LEU A 212 21.53 -2.65 13.10
CA LEU A 212 22.26 -3.00 11.89
C LEU A 212 23.77 -2.78 12.03
N ASP A 213 24.18 -1.65 12.60
CA ASP A 213 25.58 -1.36 12.89
C ASP A 213 26.20 -2.41 13.83
N MET A 214 25.48 -2.81 14.88
CA MET A 214 25.93 -3.84 15.82
C MET A 214 26.05 -5.23 15.17
N VAL A 215 25.20 -5.57 14.22
CA VAL A 215 25.23 -6.87 13.54
C VAL A 215 26.34 -6.91 12.49
N VAL A 216 26.57 -5.80 11.77
CA VAL A 216 27.61 -5.73 10.71
C VAL A 216 29.02 -5.68 11.28
N ARG A 217 29.23 -5.13 12.48
CA ARG A 217 30.53 -5.04 13.14
C ARG A 217 30.95 -6.31 13.89
N LYS A 218 30.08 -7.31 14.00
CA LYS A 218 30.36 -8.60 14.61
C LYS A 218 30.99 -9.57 13.63
#